data_acbf7ff52eff86948c76e11c90a122b0
#
_entry.id   acbf7ff52eff86948c76e11c90a122b0
#
_cell.length_a   1.000
_cell.length_b   1.000
_cell.length_c   1.000
_cell.angle_alpha   90.00
_cell.angle_beta   90.00
_cell.angle_gamma   90.00
#
_symmetry.space_group_name_H-M   'P 1'
#
loop_
_entity.id
_entity.type
_entity.pdbx_description
1 polymer ?
#
loop_
_entity_poly.entity_id
_entity_poly.type
_entity_poly.pdbx_seq_one_letter_code
_entity_poly.pdbx_strand_id
1 'polypeptide(L)'
;MHIAICDDNIADRKQLERLLKRESDKRSGTIGPLYTDSFGNCEVLAKNNMLYDLFFIDMVNEEPDGLTFALSLVKSGVHVPIVLCSSKIDYPAKASSLPDCPDNLIYLEKPIKTAELSDVLDRAVILLAEKIPTIELRSETDTYYVAEDDIVYGITMGRYVHVFLKDGTEVPILTTM
;
A
#
# COMPACT_ATOMS: atom_id res chain seq x y z
N MET A 1 2.65 5.45 11.60
CA MET A 1 2.56 5.01 10.19
C MET A 1 3.37 3.74 10.02
N HIS A 2 2.79 2.67 9.48
CA HIS A 2 3.46 1.39 9.21
C HIS A 2 3.91 1.32 7.74
N ILE A 3 5.17 1.00 7.52
CA ILE A 3 5.83 1.07 6.22
C ILE A 3 6.40 -0.31 5.86
N ALA A 4 6.03 -0.84 4.70
CA ALA A 4 6.67 -2.01 4.12
C ALA A 4 7.81 -1.59 3.18
N ILE A 5 8.97 -2.23 3.31
CA ILE A 5 10.10 -2.06 2.41
C ILE A 5 10.33 -3.41 1.72
N CYS A 6 10.19 -3.46 0.40
CA CYS A 6 10.47 -4.63 -0.42
C CYS A 6 11.59 -4.33 -1.41
N ASP A 7 12.76 -4.91 -1.20
CA ASP A 7 13.97 -4.67 -1.98
C ASP A 7 14.86 -5.93 -1.91
N ASP A 8 15.32 -6.47 -3.03
CA ASP A 8 16.17 -7.66 -3.08
C ASP A 8 17.61 -7.38 -2.61
N ASN A 9 18.02 -6.10 -2.59
CA ASN A 9 19.33 -5.66 -2.12
C ASN A 9 19.31 -5.35 -0.62
N ILE A 10 19.99 -6.16 0.18
CA ILE A 10 20.08 -5.98 1.64
C ILE A 10 20.70 -4.62 2.03
N ALA A 11 21.69 -4.12 1.28
CA ALA A 11 22.36 -2.86 1.60
C ALA A 11 21.42 -1.68 1.40
N ASP A 12 20.65 -1.68 0.31
CA ASP A 12 19.67 -0.64 -0.01
C ASP A 12 18.53 -0.63 1.00
N ARG A 13 18.00 -1.83 1.37
CA ARG A 13 17.02 -1.95 2.46
C ARG A 13 17.51 -1.32 3.76
N LYS A 14 18.72 -1.68 4.18
CA LYS A 14 19.32 -1.16 5.42
C LYS A 14 19.59 0.34 5.35
N GLN A 15 19.91 0.86 4.19
CA GLN A 15 20.06 2.30 3.99
C GLN A 15 18.71 3.00 4.15
N LEU A 16 17.66 2.51 3.49
CA LEU A 16 16.32 3.09 3.58
C LEU A 16 15.76 3.02 5.01
N GLU A 17 15.91 1.89 5.72
CA GLU A 17 15.54 1.77 7.15
C GLU A 17 16.20 2.87 8.00
N ARG A 18 17.50 3.15 7.79
CA ARG A 18 18.22 4.20 8.54
C ARG A 18 17.71 5.59 8.21
N LEU A 19 17.40 5.86 6.94
CA LEU A 19 16.85 7.14 6.52
C LEU A 19 15.44 7.35 7.09
N LEU A 20 14.58 6.34 7.02
CA LEU A 20 13.23 6.38 7.59
C LEU A 20 13.25 6.54 9.11
N LYS A 21 14.20 5.90 9.81
CA LYS A 21 14.36 6.11 11.25
C LYS A 21 14.69 7.58 11.58
N ARG A 22 15.59 8.22 10.82
CA ARG A 22 15.90 9.64 11.00
C ARG A 22 14.70 10.54 10.71
N GLU A 23 13.92 10.23 9.68
CA GLU A 23 12.69 10.95 9.38
C GLU A 23 11.62 10.73 10.45
N SER A 24 11.52 9.53 11.04
CA SER A 24 10.65 9.24 12.16
C SER A 24 10.96 10.12 13.37
N ASP A 25 12.26 10.26 13.71
CA ASP A 25 12.69 11.11 14.84
C ASP A 25 12.32 12.59 14.63
N LYS A 26 12.46 13.08 13.39
CA LYS A 26 12.10 14.47 13.04
C LYS A 26 10.59 14.72 13.06
N ARG A 27 9.78 13.73 12.66
CA ARG A 27 8.35 13.85 12.43
C ARG A 27 7.50 13.33 13.59
N SER A 28 8.11 12.86 14.66
CA SER A 28 7.42 12.24 15.80
C SER A 28 6.34 13.13 16.43
N GLY A 29 6.55 14.46 16.39
CA GLY A 29 5.59 15.44 16.91
C GLY A 29 4.43 15.80 15.96
N THR A 30 4.46 15.37 14.69
CA THR A 30 3.47 15.72 13.66
C THR A 30 2.66 14.54 13.17
N ILE A 31 3.33 13.49 12.70
CA ILE A 31 2.68 12.29 12.14
C ILE A 31 2.86 11.04 13.00
N GLY A 32 3.55 11.17 14.13
CA GLY A 32 3.90 10.05 15.00
C GLY A 32 5.06 9.21 14.45
N PRO A 33 5.38 8.09 15.13
CA PRO A 33 6.51 7.24 14.78
C PRO A 33 6.27 6.49 13.46
N LEU A 34 7.37 6.25 12.71
CA LEU A 34 7.40 5.39 11.53
C LEU A 34 7.90 4.01 11.95
N TYR A 35 7.09 2.98 11.71
CA TYR A 35 7.44 1.58 11.92
C TYR A 35 7.74 0.94 10.57
N THR A 36 8.83 0.18 10.46
CA THR A 36 9.27 -0.39 9.18
C THR A 36 9.40 -1.90 9.28
N ASP A 37 8.80 -2.62 8.33
CA ASP A 37 9.03 -4.04 8.08
C ASP A 37 9.72 -4.21 6.73
N SER A 38 10.73 -5.07 6.67
CA SER A 38 11.58 -5.23 5.49
C SER A 38 11.51 -6.65 4.93
N PHE A 39 11.29 -6.71 3.62
CA PHE A 39 11.13 -7.95 2.85
C PHE A 39 12.17 -8.02 1.74
N GLY A 40 12.73 -9.20 1.52
CA GLY A 40 13.71 -9.46 0.46
C GLY A 40 13.10 -9.88 -0.86
N ASN A 41 11.78 -10.15 -0.90
CA ASN A 41 11.05 -10.51 -2.10
C ASN A 41 9.55 -10.23 -1.98
N CYS A 42 8.87 -10.13 -3.13
CA CYS A 42 7.44 -9.83 -3.23
C CYS A 42 6.54 -10.92 -2.64
N GLU A 43 6.93 -12.21 -2.75
CA GLU A 43 6.09 -13.30 -2.26
C GLU A 43 5.91 -13.28 -0.74
N VAL A 44 6.99 -12.95 -0.01
CA VAL A 44 6.95 -12.86 1.45
C VAL A 44 6.11 -11.66 1.87
N LEU A 45 6.24 -10.52 1.18
CA LEU A 45 5.40 -9.34 1.44
C LEU A 45 3.93 -9.64 1.12
N ALA A 46 3.63 -10.28 -0.01
CA ALA A 46 2.25 -10.62 -0.39
C ALA A 46 1.55 -11.59 0.57
N LYS A 47 2.31 -12.44 1.25
CA LYS A 47 1.78 -13.38 2.28
C LYS A 47 1.64 -12.74 3.66
N ASN A 48 2.12 -11.51 3.83
CA ASN A 48 2.01 -10.80 5.09
C ASN A 48 0.62 -10.18 5.24
N ASN A 49 -0.09 -10.55 6.32
CA ASN A 49 -1.43 -10.06 6.62
C ASN A 49 -1.43 -8.70 7.35
N MET A 50 -0.29 -8.07 7.54
CA MET A 50 -0.21 -6.76 8.18
C MET A 50 -0.67 -5.66 7.22
N LEU A 51 -1.45 -4.73 7.74
CA LEU A 51 -1.87 -3.55 7.00
C LEU A 51 -0.77 -2.50 7.05
N TYR A 52 -0.31 -2.07 5.89
CA TYR A 52 0.67 -1.00 5.75
C TYR A 52 0.03 0.29 5.25
N ASP A 53 0.55 1.41 5.73
CA ASP A 53 0.13 2.74 5.30
C ASP A 53 0.94 3.22 4.09
N LEU A 54 2.13 2.64 3.85
CA LEU A 54 3.04 3.04 2.79
C LEU A 54 3.91 1.86 2.37
N PHE A 55 4.14 1.72 1.07
CA PHE A 55 5.06 0.73 0.51
C PHE A 55 6.23 1.41 -0.18
N PHE A 56 7.45 0.90 0.04
CA PHE A 56 8.63 1.15 -0.79
C PHE A 56 8.98 -0.15 -1.50
N ILE A 57 9.03 -0.13 -2.82
CA ILE A 57 9.26 -1.31 -3.65
C ILE A 57 10.40 -1.05 -4.62
N ASP A 58 11.46 -1.86 -4.54
CA ASP A 58 12.53 -1.98 -5.54
C ASP A 58 12.78 -3.45 -5.84
N MET A 59 12.22 -3.92 -6.95
CA MET A 59 12.37 -5.29 -7.43
C MET A 59 12.77 -5.23 -8.90
N VAL A 60 14.06 -5.27 -9.14
CA VAL A 60 14.65 -5.10 -10.50
C VAL A 60 14.92 -6.44 -11.15
N ASN A 61 15.30 -7.46 -10.37
CA ASN A 61 15.81 -8.73 -10.86
C ASN A 61 14.84 -9.91 -10.67
N GLU A 62 13.64 -9.65 -10.15
CA GLU A 62 12.62 -10.69 -9.92
C GLU A 62 11.42 -10.52 -10.86
N GLU A 63 10.71 -11.60 -11.10
CA GLU A 63 9.37 -11.59 -11.70
C GLU A 63 8.34 -11.91 -10.59
N PRO A 64 7.36 -11.03 -10.39
CA PRO A 64 7.09 -9.77 -11.09
C PRO A 64 8.05 -8.64 -10.74
N ASP A 65 8.34 -7.73 -11.70
CA ASP A 65 9.07 -6.49 -11.44
C ASP A 65 8.28 -5.57 -10.48
N GLY A 66 8.95 -4.55 -9.91
CA GLY A 66 8.35 -3.68 -8.90
C GLY A 66 7.05 -3.00 -9.35
N LEU A 67 6.95 -2.57 -10.62
CA LEU A 67 5.72 -1.95 -11.14
C LEU A 67 4.60 -2.99 -11.28
N THR A 68 4.87 -4.15 -11.83
CA THR A 68 3.89 -5.23 -11.96
C THR A 68 3.37 -5.67 -10.59
N PHE A 69 4.26 -5.76 -9.59
CA PHE A 69 3.87 -6.08 -8.23
C PHE A 69 3.02 -4.96 -7.61
N ALA A 70 3.40 -3.69 -7.75
CA ALA A 70 2.61 -2.55 -7.27
C ALA A 70 1.20 -2.54 -7.88
N LEU A 71 1.08 -2.79 -9.19
CA LEU A 71 -0.22 -2.89 -9.86
C LEU A 71 -1.06 -4.08 -9.35
N SER A 72 -0.42 -5.19 -8.98
CA SER A 72 -1.11 -6.33 -8.36
C SER A 72 -1.66 -5.99 -6.98
N LEU A 73 -0.93 -5.21 -6.17
CA LEU A 73 -1.42 -4.69 -4.89
C LEU A 73 -2.62 -3.78 -5.07
N VAL A 74 -2.57 -2.86 -6.02
CA VAL A 74 -3.70 -1.97 -6.33
C VAL A 74 -4.93 -2.76 -6.78
N LYS A 75 -4.75 -3.77 -7.64
CA LYS A 75 -5.85 -4.67 -8.07
C LYS A 75 -6.45 -5.48 -6.92
N SER A 76 -5.67 -5.79 -5.88
CA SER A 76 -6.16 -6.46 -4.67
C SER A 76 -6.75 -5.50 -3.62
N GLY A 77 -6.95 -4.22 -3.96
CA GLY A 77 -7.61 -3.25 -3.09
C GLY A 77 -6.66 -2.41 -2.23
N VAL A 78 -5.35 -2.41 -2.51
CA VAL A 78 -4.41 -1.52 -1.82
C VAL A 78 -4.50 -0.11 -2.41
N HIS A 79 -5.03 0.83 -1.62
CA HIS A 79 -5.20 2.24 -2.02
C HIS A 79 -4.22 3.19 -1.32
N VAL A 80 -3.31 2.66 -0.48
CA VAL A 80 -2.27 3.45 0.17
C VAL A 80 -1.15 3.80 -0.81
N PRO A 81 -0.34 4.85 -0.53
CA PRO A 81 0.77 5.21 -1.40
C PRO A 81 1.77 4.07 -1.60
N ILE A 82 2.26 3.91 -2.83
CA ILE A 82 3.29 2.94 -3.20
C ILE A 82 4.43 3.70 -3.86
N VAL A 83 5.61 3.67 -3.25
CA VAL A 83 6.83 4.29 -3.76
C VAL A 83 7.64 3.26 -4.54
N LEU A 84 7.78 3.46 -5.83
CA LEU A 84 8.66 2.66 -6.67
C LEU A 84 10.05 3.27 -6.66
N CYS A 85 11.03 2.51 -6.14
CA CYS A 85 12.42 2.91 -6.06
C CYS A 85 13.23 2.21 -7.14
N SER A 86 14.10 2.90 -7.85
CA SER A 86 15.06 2.26 -8.76
C SER A 86 16.21 3.18 -9.15
N SER A 87 17.37 2.56 -9.45
CA SER A 87 18.50 3.19 -10.14
C SER A 87 18.63 2.76 -11.61
N LYS A 88 17.84 1.80 -12.06
CA LYS A 88 17.97 1.14 -13.37
C LYS A 88 16.72 1.21 -14.23
N ILE A 89 15.55 1.31 -13.60
CA ILE A 89 14.26 1.30 -14.28
C ILE A 89 13.65 2.70 -14.24
N ASP A 90 13.33 3.23 -15.41
CA ASP A 90 12.51 4.46 -15.53
C ASP A 90 11.04 4.09 -15.33
N TYR A 91 10.63 3.98 -14.06
CA TYR A 91 9.24 3.69 -13.72
C TYR A 91 8.26 4.78 -14.16
N PRO A 92 8.57 6.09 -14.09
CA PRO A 92 7.72 7.12 -14.66
C PRO A 92 7.41 6.91 -16.14
N ALA A 93 8.43 6.60 -16.97
CA ALA A 93 8.21 6.32 -18.38
C ALA A 93 7.40 5.04 -18.62
N LYS A 94 7.66 3.96 -17.84
CA LYS A 94 6.86 2.73 -17.91
C LYS A 94 5.41 2.97 -17.52
N ALA A 95 5.17 3.68 -16.42
CA ALA A 95 3.83 3.95 -15.92
C ALA A 95 3.02 4.86 -16.86
N SER A 96 3.66 5.86 -17.48
CA SER A 96 3.00 6.75 -18.45
C SER A 96 2.48 6.03 -19.70
N SER A 97 2.97 4.84 -19.99
CA SER A 97 2.49 3.99 -21.09
C SER A 97 1.25 3.16 -20.72
N LEU A 98 0.85 3.15 -19.45
CA LEU A 98 -0.33 2.41 -18.98
C LEU A 98 -1.59 3.25 -19.20
N PRO A 99 -2.69 2.65 -19.71
CA PRO A 99 -3.94 3.37 -19.93
C PRO A 99 -4.59 3.87 -18.62
N ASP A 100 -4.39 3.16 -17.51
CA ASP A 100 -4.97 3.45 -16.20
C ASP A 100 -3.87 3.39 -15.13
N CYS A 101 -2.98 4.40 -15.11
CA CYS A 101 -1.93 4.48 -14.10
C CYS A 101 -2.55 4.92 -12.76
N PRO A 102 -2.37 4.17 -11.66
CA PRO A 102 -2.89 4.54 -10.36
C PRO A 102 -2.28 5.85 -9.83
N ASP A 103 -3.09 6.72 -9.24
CA ASP A 103 -2.66 8.02 -8.70
C ASP A 103 -1.85 7.90 -7.40
N ASN A 104 -1.90 6.73 -6.75
CA ASN A 104 -1.16 6.45 -5.52
C ASN A 104 0.28 5.98 -5.74
N LEU A 105 0.78 5.95 -6.99
CA LEU A 105 2.17 5.66 -7.28
C LEU A 105 3.04 6.90 -7.13
N ILE A 106 4.15 6.73 -6.42
CA ILE A 106 5.21 7.73 -6.23
C ILE A 106 6.52 7.12 -6.74
N TYR A 107 7.41 7.94 -7.25
CA TYR A 107 8.69 7.48 -7.79
C TYR A 107 9.84 8.09 -7.02
N LEU A 108 10.87 7.28 -6.72
CA LEU A 108 12.05 7.71 -5.99
C LEU A 108 13.30 7.10 -6.62
N GLU A 109 14.21 7.95 -7.08
CA GLU A 109 15.45 7.52 -7.72
C GLU A 109 16.50 7.14 -6.67
N LYS A 110 17.26 6.09 -6.94
CA LYS A 110 18.42 5.70 -6.14
C LYS A 110 19.71 6.30 -6.73
N PRO A 111 20.68 6.75 -5.90
CA PRO A 111 20.72 6.66 -4.44
C PRO A 111 19.74 7.64 -3.75
N ILE A 112 18.97 7.14 -2.79
CA ILE A 112 17.94 7.92 -2.10
C ILE A 112 18.58 9.05 -1.30
N LYS A 113 18.19 10.30 -1.61
CA LYS A 113 18.59 11.49 -0.88
C LYS A 113 17.57 11.83 0.22
N THR A 114 18.07 12.34 1.35
CA THR A 114 17.20 12.65 2.49
C THR A 114 16.12 13.68 2.14
N ALA A 115 16.42 14.69 1.32
CA ALA A 115 15.45 15.69 0.92
C ALA A 115 14.32 15.07 0.08
N GLU A 116 14.67 14.26 -0.93
CA GLU A 116 13.71 13.56 -1.80
C GLU A 116 12.84 12.59 -1.00
N LEU A 117 13.42 11.86 -0.04
CA LEU A 117 12.66 10.99 0.86
C LEU A 117 11.67 11.80 1.72
N SER A 118 12.10 12.96 2.22
CA SER A 118 11.23 13.84 2.99
C SER A 118 10.03 14.30 2.17
N ASP A 119 10.24 14.74 0.93
CA ASP A 119 9.17 15.15 0.01
C ASP A 119 8.21 14.01 -0.32
N VAL A 120 8.74 12.78 -0.51
CA VAL A 120 7.95 11.57 -0.71
C VAL A 120 7.06 11.26 0.49
N LEU A 121 7.60 11.37 1.71
CA LEU A 121 6.83 11.16 2.93
C LEU A 121 5.74 12.21 3.12
N ASP A 122 6.01 13.48 2.79
CA ASP A 122 5.00 14.55 2.85
C ASP A 122 3.86 14.28 1.85
N ARG A 123 4.20 13.87 0.64
CA ARG A 123 3.21 13.48 -0.36
C ARG A 123 2.40 12.24 0.07
N ALA A 124 3.05 11.25 0.66
CA ALA A 124 2.37 10.05 1.18
C ALA A 124 1.37 10.41 2.27
N VAL A 125 1.71 11.32 3.19
CA VAL A 125 0.80 11.80 4.24
C VAL A 125 -0.43 12.49 3.64
N ILE A 126 -0.26 13.31 2.60
CA ILE A 126 -1.39 13.96 1.91
C ILE A 126 -2.31 12.91 1.28
N LEU A 127 -1.75 11.95 0.54
CA LEU A 127 -2.53 10.88 -0.09
C LEU A 127 -3.26 10.00 0.92
N LEU A 128 -2.65 9.76 2.11
CA LEU A 128 -3.31 9.03 3.19
C LEU A 128 -4.45 9.83 3.82
N ALA A 129 -4.32 11.15 3.91
CA ALA A 129 -5.39 12.02 4.42
C ALA A 129 -6.59 12.11 3.44
N GLU A 130 -6.32 11.95 2.14
CA GLU A 130 -7.34 11.90 1.09
C GLU A 130 -7.95 10.50 0.91
N LYS A 131 -7.43 9.50 1.65
CA LYS A 131 -7.90 8.11 1.57
C LYS A 131 -9.38 8.03 1.92
N ILE A 132 -10.16 7.47 1.03
CA ILE A 132 -11.55 7.10 1.32
C ILE A 132 -11.53 6.04 2.41
N PRO A 133 -12.24 6.25 3.55
CA PRO A 133 -12.29 5.24 4.60
C PRO A 133 -12.82 3.93 4.03
N THR A 134 -12.04 2.87 4.16
CA THR A 134 -12.46 1.52 3.75
C THR A 134 -12.90 0.73 4.97
N ILE A 135 -14.02 0.01 4.82
CA ILE A 135 -14.55 -0.92 5.82
C ILE A 135 -14.13 -2.33 5.42
N GLU A 136 -13.53 -3.05 6.36
CA GLU A 136 -13.21 -4.45 6.18
C GLU A 136 -14.46 -5.29 6.43
N LEU A 137 -14.93 -5.98 5.40
CA LEU A 137 -16.06 -6.90 5.45
C LEU A 137 -15.52 -8.34 5.35
N ARG A 138 -15.69 -9.13 6.41
CA ARG A 138 -15.23 -10.53 6.45
C ARG A 138 -16.39 -11.47 6.19
N SER A 139 -16.36 -12.20 5.08
CA SER A 139 -17.21 -13.37 4.84
C SER A 139 -16.56 -14.64 5.42
N GLU A 140 -17.21 -15.79 5.31
CA GLU A 140 -16.64 -17.08 5.74
C GLU A 140 -15.40 -17.50 4.92
N THR A 141 -15.33 -17.08 3.66
CA THR A 141 -14.29 -17.50 2.72
C THR A 141 -13.33 -16.40 2.33
N ASP A 142 -13.77 -15.13 2.36
CA ASP A 142 -13.04 -14.00 1.79
C ASP A 142 -13.12 -12.76 2.67
N THR A 143 -12.16 -11.87 2.48
CA THR A 143 -12.15 -10.54 3.09
C THR A 143 -12.25 -9.49 1.99
N TYR A 144 -13.23 -8.58 2.13
CA TYR A 144 -13.48 -7.48 1.21
C TYR A 144 -13.11 -6.16 1.88
N TYR A 145 -12.40 -5.30 1.16
CA TYR A 145 -12.14 -3.92 1.58
C TYR A 145 -12.98 -2.99 0.73
N VAL A 146 -14.01 -2.42 1.33
CA VAL A 146 -15.04 -1.66 0.63
C VAL A 146 -15.00 -0.21 1.10
N ALA A 147 -15.03 0.76 0.17
CA ALA A 147 -15.20 2.15 0.55
C ALA A 147 -16.56 2.33 1.25
N GLU A 148 -16.60 3.14 2.31
CA GLU A 148 -17.85 3.41 3.04
C GLU A 148 -18.95 3.91 2.10
N ASP A 149 -18.58 4.79 1.17
CA ASP A 149 -19.49 5.35 0.17
C ASP A 149 -20.02 4.33 -0.83
N ASP A 150 -19.37 3.15 -1.00
CA ASP A 150 -19.84 2.10 -1.92
C ASP A 150 -20.87 1.17 -1.29
N ILE A 151 -21.08 1.27 0.01
CA ILE A 151 -22.13 0.52 0.71
C ILE A 151 -23.47 1.20 0.50
N VAL A 152 -24.43 0.48 -0.10
CA VAL A 152 -25.78 0.98 -0.35
C VAL A 152 -26.68 0.71 0.86
N TYR A 153 -26.71 -0.54 1.31
CA TYR A 153 -27.45 -0.96 2.51
C TYR A 153 -26.99 -2.34 2.98
N GLY A 154 -27.39 -2.71 4.21
CA GLY A 154 -27.23 -4.05 4.76
C GLY A 154 -28.57 -4.62 5.23
N ILE A 155 -28.81 -5.91 4.99
CA ILE A 155 -30.02 -6.62 5.45
C ILE A 155 -29.61 -7.82 6.29
N THR A 156 -30.22 -7.99 7.46
CA THR A 156 -30.04 -9.16 8.30
C THR A 156 -30.89 -10.31 7.79
N MET A 157 -30.26 -11.42 7.43
CA MET A 157 -30.93 -12.67 7.02
C MET A 157 -30.39 -13.84 7.87
N GLY A 158 -31.14 -14.21 8.90
CA GLY A 158 -30.74 -15.27 9.81
C GLY A 158 -29.49 -14.90 10.63
N ARG A 159 -28.38 -15.62 10.38
CA ARG A 159 -27.09 -15.38 11.05
C ARG A 159 -26.15 -14.45 10.28
N TYR A 160 -26.60 -13.96 9.14
CA TYR A 160 -25.77 -13.12 8.26
C TYR A 160 -26.33 -11.72 8.14
N VAL A 161 -25.44 -10.75 7.97
CA VAL A 161 -25.76 -9.45 7.40
C VAL A 161 -25.26 -9.47 5.95
N HIS A 162 -26.16 -9.32 5.02
CA HIS A 162 -25.85 -9.18 3.60
C HIS A 162 -25.64 -7.71 3.28
N VAL A 163 -24.40 -7.32 2.95
CA VAL A 163 -24.06 -5.94 2.56
C VAL A 163 -24.10 -5.84 1.04
N PHE A 164 -24.87 -4.88 0.54
CA PHE A 164 -25.04 -4.64 -0.89
C PHE A 164 -24.24 -3.40 -1.29
N LEU A 165 -23.42 -3.54 -2.33
CA LEU A 165 -22.53 -2.51 -2.85
C LEU A 165 -23.12 -1.85 -4.10
N LYS A 166 -22.62 -0.66 -4.46
CA LYS A 166 -23.07 0.10 -5.64
C LYS A 166 -22.87 -0.64 -6.97
N ASP A 167 -21.85 -1.48 -7.05
CA ASP A 167 -21.55 -2.31 -8.23
C ASP A 167 -22.46 -3.55 -8.37
N GLY A 168 -23.36 -3.75 -7.41
CA GLY A 168 -24.24 -4.89 -7.34
C GLY A 168 -23.67 -6.12 -6.62
N THR A 169 -22.46 -6.02 -6.09
CA THR A 169 -21.86 -7.09 -5.27
C THR A 169 -22.61 -7.23 -3.95
N GLU A 170 -22.85 -8.48 -3.53
CA GLU A 170 -23.44 -8.85 -2.24
C GLU A 170 -22.37 -9.57 -1.40
N VAL A 171 -22.11 -9.06 -0.19
CA VAL A 171 -21.15 -9.63 0.74
C VAL A 171 -21.87 -10.15 1.97
N PRO A 172 -21.97 -11.48 2.17
CA PRO A 172 -22.52 -12.05 3.39
C PRO A 172 -21.50 -12.02 4.53
N ILE A 173 -21.83 -11.36 5.64
CA ILE A 173 -21.01 -11.26 6.84
C ILE A 173 -21.66 -12.07 7.95
N LEU A 174 -20.90 -12.97 8.59
CA LEU A 174 -21.40 -13.71 9.75
C LEU A 174 -21.47 -12.79 10.97
N THR A 175 -22.66 -12.63 11.56
CA THR A 175 -22.79 -11.90 12.82
C THR A 175 -22.46 -12.84 13.98
N THR A 176 -21.39 -12.55 14.71
CA THR A 176 -21.16 -13.13 16.04
C THR A 176 -22.07 -12.43 17.05
N MET A 177 -23.02 -13.19 17.61
CA MET A 177 -23.76 -12.74 18.79
C MET A 177 -22.87 -12.89 20.03
#